data_d826f05420fbf3da970a7e34db01c303
#
_entry.id   d826f05420fbf3da970a7e34db01c303
#
_cell.length_a   1.000
_cell.length_b   1.000
_cell.length_c   1.000
_cell.angle_alpha   90.00
_cell.angle_beta   90.00
_cell.angle_gamma   90.00
#
_symmetry.space_group_name_H-M   'P 1'
#
loop_
_entity.id
_entity.type
_entity.pdbx_description
1 polymer ?
#
loop_
_entity_poly.entity_id
_entity_poly.type
_entity_poly.pdbx_seq_one_letter_code
_entity_poly.pdbx_strand_id
1 'polypeptide(L)'
;YIVEIKEMDAGLRGRNGIAVVADSFWTAQKARDALQIVWDAGINGTVSSDSYSKKLKQKLTEPPTVIIEEKGNNDEVFKSASAKLETDYEFPFLAHATIEPVNCTATYKNGNYELWGGFQIPGNIADTLPALFGVKRENLKINLTLMGGGFGRRASIDNASEAMQIAKAIEQPVKVYWTRTDDIQNDAYRPAMYHKLSASLN
;
A
#
# COMPACT_ATOMS: atom_id res chain seq x y z
N TYR A 1 1.80 -24.23 -9.57
CA TYR A 1 0.40 -23.78 -9.36
C TYR A 1 0.24 -22.34 -9.79
N ILE A 2 -0.97 -21.99 -10.22
CA ILE A 2 -1.41 -20.62 -10.42
C ILE A 2 -2.56 -20.38 -9.44
N VAL A 3 -2.45 -19.35 -8.61
CA VAL A 3 -3.44 -19.02 -7.58
C VAL A 3 -3.95 -17.61 -7.81
N GLU A 4 -5.25 -17.46 -7.89
CA GLU A 4 -5.91 -16.15 -7.90
C GLU A 4 -5.86 -15.55 -6.50
N ILE A 5 -5.37 -14.32 -6.40
CA ILE A 5 -5.42 -13.53 -5.18
C ILE A 5 -6.60 -12.58 -5.27
N LYS A 6 -7.45 -12.63 -4.26
CA LYS A 6 -8.64 -11.76 -4.18
C LYS A 6 -8.40 -10.62 -3.22
N GLU A 7 -8.88 -9.45 -3.60
CA GLU A 7 -9.03 -8.36 -2.66
C GLU A 7 -9.97 -8.82 -1.54
N MET A 8 -9.47 -8.80 -0.32
CA MET A 8 -10.28 -9.08 0.86
C MET A 8 -10.84 -7.76 1.36
N ASP A 9 -12.16 -7.64 1.27
CA ASP A 9 -12.89 -6.43 1.65
C ASP A 9 -12.66 -6.10 3.13
N ALA A 10 -12.19 -4.91 3.38
CA ALA A 10 -12.20 -4.21 4.67
C ALA A 10 -11.47 -2.85 4.60
N GLY A 11 -11.35 -2.20 3.43
CA GLY A 11 -10.55 -0.98 3.29
C GLY A 11 -9.06 -1.23 3.51
N LEU A 12 -8.67 -2.49 3.57
CA LEU A 12 -7.31 -2.95 3.72
C LEU A 12 -6.76 -3.16 2.32
N ARG A 13 -5.92 -2.35 1.89
CA ARG A 13 -5.10 -2.27 0.66
C ARG A 13 -4.81 -3.61 -0.07
N GLY A 14 -5.75 -4.58 0.00
CA GLY A 14 -5.76 -5.80 -0.77
C GLY A 14 -5.92 -5.48 -2.25
N ARG A 15 -5.40 -6.32 -3.10
CA ARG A 15 -5.49 -6.19 -4.54
C ARG A 15 -5.82 -7.53 -5.15
N ASN A 16 -6.57 -7.50 -6.23
CA ASN A 16 -6.70 -8.67 -7.08
C ASN A 16 -5.35 -8.93 -7.76
N GLY A 17 -4.98 -10.17 -7.84
CA GLY A 17 -3.70 -10.56 -8.40
C GLY A 17 -3.62 -12.02 -8.77
N ILE A 18 -2.49 -12.42 -9.33
CA ILE A 18 -2.18 -13.80 -9.66
C ILE A 18 -0.84 -14.15 -9.04
N ALA A 19 -0.80 -15.20 -8.26
CA ALA A 19 0.42 -15.79 -7.74
C ALA A 19 0.83 -17.02 -8.55
N VAL A 20 2.10 -17.12 -8.90
CA VAL A 20 2.70 -18.29 -9.51
C VAL A 20 3.55 -19.00 -8.47
N VAL A 21 3.23 -20.26 -8.21
CA VAL A 21 3.92 -21.07 -7.20
C VAL A 21 4.67 -22.21 -7.87
N ALA A 22 5.95 -22.35 -7.54
CA ALA A 22 6.84 -23.38 -8.04
C ALA A 22 7.87 -23.79 -6.98
N ASP A 23 8.65 -24.82 -7.25
CA ASP A 23 9.67 -25.34 -6.34
C ASP A 23 10.88 -24.41 -6.16
N SER A 24 11.05 -23.46 -7.09
CA SER A 24 12.11 -22.45 -7.00
C SER A 24 11.64 -21.09 -7.51
N PHE A 25 12.29 -20.04 -7.03
CA PHE A 25 12.06 -18.67 -7.50
C PHE A 25 12.22 -18.55 -9.01
N TRP A 26 13.26 -19.15 -9.59
CA TRP A 26 13.50 -19.11 -11.04
C TRP A 26 12.40 -19.78 -11.85
N THR A 27 11.91 -20.91 -11.39
CA THR A 27 10.80 -21.61 -12.05
C THR A 27 9.52 -20.78 -11.97
N ALA A 28 9.22 -20.19 -10.81
CA ALA A 28 8.08 -19.31 -10.66
C ALA A 28 8.20 -18.06 -11.55
N GLN A 29 9.39 -17.45 -11.62
CA GLN A 29 9.61 -16.27 -12.46
C GLN A 29 9.44 -16.58 -13.93
N LYS A 30 10.03 -17.65 -14.45
CA LYS A 30 9.86 -18.07 -15.85
C LYS A 30 8.39 -18.38 -16.19
N ALA A 31 7.69 -19.04 -15.29
CA ALA A 31 6.28 -19.33 -15.49
C ALA A 31 5.43 -18.06 -15.49
N ARG A 32 5.74 -17.10 -14.59
CA ARG A 32 5.12 -15.78 -14.57
C ARG A 32 5.32 -15.02 -15.89
N ASP A 33 6.56 -14.99 -16.39
CA ASP A 33 6.90 -14.29 -17.62
C ASP A 33 6.23 -14.89 -18.87
N ALA A 34 5.81 -16.16 -18.78
CA ALA A 34 5.06 -16.85 -19.82
C ALA A 34 3.54 -16.61 -19.77
N LEU A 35 3.03 -16.01 -18.69
CA LEU A 35 1.60 -15.73 -18.55
C LEU A 35 1.16 -14.63 -19.50
N GLN A 36 0.02 -14.83 -20.14
CA GLN A 36 -0.70 -13.81 -20.89
C GLN A 36 -1.91 -13.35 -20.08
N ILE A 37 -1.76 -12.23 -19.40
CA ILE A 37 -2.80 -11.69 -18.51
C ILE A 37 -3.41 -10.46 -19.15
N VAL A 38 -4.75 -10.42 -19.22
CA VAL A 38 -5.51 -9.23 -19.60
C VAL A 38 -6.10 -8.64 -18.34
N TRP A 39 -5.65 -7.43 -17.99
CA TRP A 39 -6.13 -6.73 -16.81
C TRP A 39 -7.25 -5.76 -17.16
N ASP A 40 -8.33 -5.80 -16.39
CA ASP A 40 -9.33 -4.74 -16.41
C ASP A 40 -8.86 -3.60 -15.48
N ALA A 41 -8.60 -2.45 -16.06
CA ALA A 41 -8.17 -1.26 -15.31
C ALA A 41 -9.30 -0.60 -14.51
N GLY A 42 -10.54 -1.00 -14.71
CA GLY A 42 -11.70 -0.48 -14.03
C GLY A 42 -11.88 1.04 -14.21
N ILE A 43 -12.54 1.66 -13.24
CA ILE A 43 -12.84 3.11 -13.26
C ILE A 43 -11.61 4.01 -13.17
N ASN A 44 -10.50 3.47 -12.71
CA ASN A 44 -9.24 4.21 -12.53
C ASN A 44 -8.30 4.12 -13.73
N GLY A 45 -8.69 3.43 -14.80
CA GLY A 45 -7.82 3.19 -15.97
C GLY A 45 -7.33 4.44 -16.70
N THR A 46 -7.99 5.58 -16.48
CA THR A 46 -7.60 6.88 -17.07
C THR A 46 -6.82 7.79 -16.11
N VAL A 47 -6.60 7.36 -14.88
CA VAL A 47 -5.86 8.16 -13.88
C VAL A 47 -4.36 8.11 -14.20
N SER A 48 -3.76 9.29 -14.30
CA SER A 48 -2.31 9.47 -14.47
C SER A 48 -1.77 10.49 -13.46
N SER A 49 -0.46 10.52 -13.26
CA SER A 49 0.17 11.54 -12.42
C SER A 49 -0.18 12.95 -12.86
N ASP A 50 -0.19 13.20 -14.16
CA ASP A 50 -0.54 14.51 -14.73
C ASP A 50 -1.99 14.89 -14.47
N SER A 51 -2.94 13.96 -14.69
CA SER A 51 -4.35 14.22 -14.43
C SER A 51 -4.61 14.45 -12.95
N TYR A 52 -3.90 13.74 -12.08
CA TYR A 52 -4.01 13.91 -10.63
C TYR A 52 -3.42 15.24 -10.15
N SER A 53 -2.23 15.64 -10.64
CA SER A 53 -1.61 16.92 -10.36
C SER A 53 -2.52 18.09 -10.76
N LYS A 54 -3.10 18.05 -11.97
CA LYS A 54 -4.07 19.05 -12.43
C LYS A 54 -5.27 19.16 -11.50
N LYS A 55 -5.80 18.01 -11.07
CA LYS A 55 -6.93 17.96 -10.11
C LYS A 55 -6.56 18.58 -8.76
N LEU A 56 -5.36 18.31 -8.23
CA LEU A 56 -4.90 18.90 -6.96
C LEU A 56 -4.78 20.44 -7.09
N LYS A 57 -4.17 20.94 -8.17
CA LYS A 57 -4.04 22.38 -8.44
C LYS A 57 -5.40 23.05 -8.54
N GLN A 58 -6.34 22.44 -9.26
CA GLN A 58 -7.70 22.95 -9.35
C GLN A 58 -8.38 23.02 -7.98
N LYS A 59 -8.21 21.99 -7.13
CA LYS A 59 -8.80 21.95 -5.79
C LYS A 59 -8.35 23.13 -4.91
N LEU A 60 -7.14 23.64 -5.07
CA LEU A 60 -6.66 24.81 -4.33
C LEU A 60 -7.30 26.14 -4.76
N THR A 61 -8.01 26.18 -5.87
CA THR A 61 -8.79 27.35 -6.28
C THR A 61 -10.22 27.36 -5.75
N GLU A 62 -10.65 26.26 -5.16
CA GLU A 62 -11.97 26.09 -4.53
C GLU A 62 -11.90 26.48 -3.03
N PRO A 63 -13.03 26.85 -2.40
CA PRO A 63 -13.07 27.06 -0.96
C PRO A 63 -12.61 25.79 -0.21
N PRO A 64 -11.91 25.95 0.94
CA PRO A 64 -11.44 24.81 1.72
C PRO A 64 -12.62 23.99 2.24
N THR A 65 -12.53 22.66 2.11
CA THR A 65 -13.54 21.74 2.68
C THR A 65 -13.39 21.57 4.18
N VAL A 66 -12.19 21.81 4.73
CA VAL A 66 -11.89 21.73 6.16
C VAL A 66 -10.93 22.85 6.51
N ILE A 67 -11.26 23.61 7.53
CA ILE A 67 -10.38 24.58 8.18
C ILE A 67 -9.82 23.89 9.43
N ILE A 68 -8.51 23.70 9.48
CA ILE A 68 -7.85 23.05 10.61
C ILE A 68 -7.62 24.05 11.75
N GLU A 69 -7.17 25.24 11.38
CA GLU A 69 -6.93 26.33 12.32
C GLU A 69 -7.15 27.67 11.64
N GLU A 70 -7.82 28.59 12.32
CA GLU A 70 -8.00 29.97 11.90
C GLU A 70 -7.71 30.89 13.09
N LYS A 71 -6.84 31.88 12.89
CA LYS A 71 -6.46 32.81 13.95
C LYS A 71 -6.27 34.22 13.38
N GLY A 72 -7.09 35.15 13.87
CA GLY A 72 -7.10 36.53 13.39
C GLY A 72 -7.74 36.68 12.01
N ASN A 73 -7.47 37.81 11.34
CA ASN A 73 -7.94 38.08 9.98
C ASN A 73 -6.75 38.05 9.00
N ASN A 74 -6.39 36.87 8.58
CA ASN A 74 -5.22 36.64 7.72
C ASN A 74 -5.36 37.36 6.35
N ASP A 75 -6.57 37.38 5.80
CA ASP A 75 -6.81 37.95 4.47
C ASP A 75 -6.61 39.47 4.46
N GLU A 76 -7.06 40.18 5.48
CA GLU A 76 -6.86 41.62 5.62
C GLU A 76 -5.38 41.98 5.82
N VAL A 77 -4.72 41.25 6.72
CA VAL A 77 -3.29 41.43 6.99
C VAL A 77 -2.47 41.20 5.73
N PHE A 78 -2.77 40.11 4.99
CA PHE A 78 -2.08 39.79 3.76
C PHE A 78 -2.32 40.88 2.66
N LYS A 79 -3.54 41.41 2.56
CA LYS A 79 -3.84 42.48 1.58
C LYS A 79 -3.03 43.75 1.83
N SER A 80 -2.90 44.17 3.09
CA SER A 80 -2.24 45.41 3.52
C SER A 80 -0.73 45.31 3.67
N ALA A 81 -0.18 44.09 3.68
CA ALA A 81 1.24 43.86 3.94
C ALA A 81 2.17 44.47 2.90
N SER A 82 3.28 45.02 3.38
CA SER A 82 4.33 45.66 2.53
C SER A 82 5.18 44.65 1.79
N ALA A 83 5.37 43.47 2.36
CA ALA A 83 6.11 42.38 1.73
C ALA A 83 5.28 41.08 1.76
N LYS A 84 5.24 40.39 0.62
CA LYS A 84 4.47 39.15 0.42
C LYS A 84 5.32 38.10 -0.23
N LEU A 85 5.16 36.85 0.23
CA LEU A 85 5.77 35.67 -0.37
C LEU A 85 4.67 34.64 -0.61
N GLU A 86 4.59 34.15 -1.84
CA GLU A 86 3.74 33.02 -2.19
C GLU A 86 4.61 31.96 -2.87
N THR A 87 4.39 30.71 -2.53
CA THR A 87 5.13 29.59 -3.12
C THR A 87 4.29 28.34 -3.12
N ASP A 88 4.53 27.51 -4.12
CA ASP A 88 3.86 26.23 -4.31
C ASP A 88 4.86 25.08 -4.17
N TYR A 89 4.41 23.99 -3.56
CA TYR A 89 5.18 22.74 -3.45
C TYR A 89 4.33 21.59 -3.96
N GLU A 90 4.88 20.82 -4.85
CA GLU A 90 4.26 19.61 -5.39
C GLU A 90 5.07 18.37 -5.02
N PHE A 91 4.40 17.37 -4.46
CA PHE A 91 4.98 16.08 -4.11
C PHE A 91 4.27 14.97 -4.91
N PRO A 92 4.99 14.19 -5.70
CA PRO A 92 4.40 13.08 -6.43
C PRO A 92 4.05 11.90 -5.51
N PHE A 93 3.31 10.93 -6.02
CA PHE A 93 3.23 9.62 -5.39
C PHE A 93 4.61 9.01 -5.25
N LEU A 94 4.95 8.53 -4.06
CA LEU A 94 6.27 8.00 -3.76
C LEU A 94 6.17 6.60 -3.18
N ALA A 95 6.85 5.63 -3.82
CA ALA A 95 7.02 4.28 -3.28
C ALA A 95 7.93 4.29 -2.05
N HIS A 96 7.66 3.39 -1.10
CA HIS A 96 8.51 3.23 0.09
C HIS A 96 9.86 2.62 -0.27
N ALA A 97 9.89 1.75 -1.29
CA ALA A 97 11.09 1.13 -1.88
C ALA A 97 12.08 0.59 -0.82
N THR A 98 11.58 -0.17 0.15
CA THR A 98 12.42 -0.82 1.17
C THR A 98 13.50 -1.67 0.51
N ILE A 99 14.72 -1.72 1.07
CA ILE A 99 15.82 -2.50 0.47
C ILE A 99 15.44 -3.98 0.34
N GLU A 100 14.79 -4.55 1.34
CA GLU A 100 14.15 -5.85 1.26
C GLU A 100 12.75 -5.70 0.67
N PRO A 101 12.47 -6.21 -0.56
CA PRO A 101 11.12 -6.21 -1.11
C PRO A 101 10.13 -6.95 -0.23
N VAL A 102 8.85 -6.63 -0.38
CA VAL A 102 7.78 -7.26 0.39
C VAL A 102 7.82 -8.79 0.25
N ASN A 103 7.78 -9.48 1.37
CA ASN A 103 7.76 -10.95 1.42
C ASN A 103 7.07 -11.45 2.68
N CYS A 104 6.55 -12.66 2.62
CA CYS A 104 5.98 -13.37 3.76
C CYS A 104 6.01 -14.88 3.52
N THR A 105 6.38 -15.64 4.53
CA THR A 105 6.21 -17.09 4.54
C THR A 105 4.94 -17.46 5.29
N ALA A 106 4.15 -18.37 4.76
CA ALA A 106 2.94 -18.86 5.40
C ALA A 106 2.81 -20.37 5.31
N THR A 107 2.18 -20.96 6.32
CA THR A 107 1.68 -22.32 6.30
C THR A 107 0.21 -22.33 6.66
N TYR A 108 -0.50 -23.31 6.12
CA TYR A 108 -1.89 -23.60 6.48
C TYR A 108 -2.07 -25.09 6.74
N LYS A 109 -2.69 -25.44 7.86
CA LYS A 109 -3.05 -26.82 8.18
C LYS A 109 -4.26 -26.86 9.09
N ASN A 110 -5.34 -27.54 8.66
CA ASN A 110 -6.53 -27.79 9.47
C ASN A 110 -7.09 -26.52 10.15
N GLY A 111 -7.20 -25.42 9.42
CA GLY A 111 -7.71 -24.15 9.95
C GLY A 111 -6.71 -23.31 10.73
N ASN A 112 -5.47 -23.77 10.88
CA ASN A 112 -4.40 -23.04 11.57
C ASN A 112 -3.43 -22.45 10.56
N TYR A 113 -3.04 -21.19 10.82
CA TYR A 113 -2.05 -20.47 10.05
C TYR A 113 -0.81 -20.17 10.88
N GLU A 114 0.34 -20.24 10.27
CA GLU A 114 1.58 -19.73 10.85
C GLU A 114 2.30 -18.87 9.82
N LEU A 115 2.68 -17.65 10.22
CA LEU A 115 3.32 -16.64 9.39
C LEU A 115 4.73 -16.34 9.89
N TRP A 116 5.63 -16.04 8.96
CA TRP A 116 6.97 -15.48 9.21
C TRP A 116 7.21 -14.30 8.29
N GLY A 117 7.57 -13.16 8.87
CA GLY A 117 7.84 -11.95 8.10
C GLY A 117 8.24 -10.76 8.95
N GLY A 118 8.76 -9.75 8.28
CA GLY A 118 9.04 -8.47 8.89
C GLY A 118 7.79 -7.59 8.89
N PHE A 119 7.10 -7.49 10.01
CA PHE A 119 5.88 -6.70 10.16
C PHE A 119 6.10 -5.56 11.15
N GLN A 120 5.70 -4.33 10.80
CA GLN A 120 5.79 -3.19 11.71
C GLN A 120 4.68 -3.17 12.75
N ILE A 121 3.49 -3.67 12.41
CA ILE A 121 2.31 -3.70 13.28
C ILE A 121 1.71 -5.12 13.30
N PRO A 122 2.38 -6.09 13.93
CA PRO A 122 1.87 -7.49 13.96
C PRO A 122 0.54 -7.64 14.69
N GLY A 123 0.22 -6.74 15.63
CA GLY A 123 -1.08 -6.69 16.29
C GLY A 123 -2.22 -6.50 15.30
N ASN A 124 -2.06 -5.61 14.32
CA ASN A 124 -3.07 -5.37 13.30
C ASN A 124 -3.34 -6.63 12.44
N ILE A 125 -2.29 -7.39 12.12
CA ILE A 125 -2.42 -8.68 11.43
C ILE A 125 -3.22 -9.66 12.29
N ALA A 126 -2.86 -9.79 13.57
CA ALA A 126 -3.48 -10.71 14.50
C ALA A 126 -4.95 -10.37 14.82
N ASP A 127 -5.32 -9.11 14.75
CA ASP A 127 -6.68 -8.65 15.04
C ASP A 127 -7.58 -8.70 13.79
N THR A 128 -7.00 -8.52 12.61
CA THR A 128 -7.78 -8.35 11.37
C THR A 128 -7.89 -9.63 10.54
N LEU A 129 -6.77 -10.30 10.27
CA LEU A 129 -6.77 -11.43 9.33
C LEU A 129 -7.60 -12.63 9.80
N PRO A 130 -7.65 -13.02 11.10
CA PRO A 130 -8.49 -14.13 11.52
C PRO A 130 -9.96 -13.95 11.12
N ALA A 131 -10.52 -12.78 11.32
CA ALA A 131 -11.91 -12.49 10.93
C ALA A 131 -12.13 -12.60 9.43
N LEU A 132 -11.20 -12.07 8.61
CA LEU A 132 -11.26 -12.13 7.14
C LEU A 132 -11.14 -13.56 6.61
N PHE A 133 -10.37 -14.41 7.27
CA PHE A 133 -10.17 -15.80 6.88
C PHE A 133 -11.15 -16.78 7.51
N GLY A 134 -12.07 -16.30 8.37
CA GLY A 134 -13.06 -17.12 9.06
C GLY A 134 -12.43 -18.09 10.06
N VAL A 135 -11.33 -17.68 10.69
CA VAL A 135 -10.66 -18.48 11.73
C VAL A 135 -10.61 -17.71 13.05
N LYS A 136 -10.38 -18.41 14.14
CA LYS A 136 -10.19 -17.76 15.44
C LYS A 136 -8.80 -17.16 15.54
N ARG A 137 -8.63 -16.12 16.38
CA ARG A 137 -7.35 -15.45 16.62
C ARG A 137 -6.26 -16.43 17.08
N GLU A 138 -6.59 -17.38 17.94
CA GLU A 138 -5.67 -18.42 18.43
C GLU A 138 -5.16 -19.35 17.33
N ASN A 139 -5.83 -19.40 16.18
CA ASN A 139 -5.44 -20.21 15.03
C ASN A 139 -4.45 -19.48 14.09
N LEU A 140 -4.05 -18.26 14.44
CA LEU A 140 -3.03 -17.49 13.71
C LEU A 140 -1.81 -17.25 14.61
N LYS A 141 -0.69 -17.89 14.27
CA LYS A 141 0.61 -17.63 14.89
C LYS A 141 1.45 -16.75 13.99
N ILE A 142 2.07 -15.73 14.57
CA ILE A 142 2.94 -14.76 13.85
C ILE A 142 4.34 -14.81 14.45
N ASN A 143 5.32 -15.10 13.61
CA ASN A 143 6.73 -15.09 13.96
C ASN A 143 7.38 -13.88 13.27
N LEU A 144 7.90 -12.97 14.07
CA LEU A 144 8.60 -11.80 13.54
C LEU A 144 10.02 -12.17 13.15
N THR A 145 10.42 -11.77 11.96
CA THR A 145 11.79 -11.84 11.46
C THR A 145 12.44 -10.46 11.46
N LEU A 146 13.76 -10.41 11.31
CA LEU A 146 14.45 -9.16 11.00
C LEU A 146 13.90 -8.58 9.70
N MET A 147 13.90 -7.26 9.62
CA MET A 147 13.26 -6.52 8.53
C MET A 147 14.26 -5.58 7.87
N GLY A 148 14.44 -5.73 6.57
CA GLY A 148 15.32 -4.92 5.74
C GLY A 148 14.72 -3.57 5.32
N GLY A 149 14.13 -2.86 6.28
CA GLY A 149 13.43 -1.59 6.11
C GLY A 149 11.90 -1.75 6.13
N GLY A 150 11.21 -0.74 6.63
CA GLY A 150 9.76 -0.74 6.73
C GLY A 150 9.16 0.58 6.24
N PHE A 151 9.56 1.71 6.82
CA PHE A 151 9.16 3.07 6.45
C PHE A 151 7.64 3.31 6.36
N GLY A 152 6.84 2.44 7.02
CA GLY A 152 5.38 2.42 6.93
C GLY A 152 4.83 1.36 5.96
N ARG A 153 5.60 0.87 4.98
CA ARG A 153 5.14 -0.14 4.01
C ARG A 153 4.70 -1.45 4.68
N ARG A 154 5.45 -1.88 5.67
CA ARG A 154 5.20 -3.13 6.40
C ARG A 154 4.24 -2.99 7.58
N ALA A 155 3.57 -1.84 7.69
CA ALA A 155 2.39 -1.67 8.53
C ALA A 155 1.11 -2.19 7.85
N SER A 156 1.13 -2.35 6.52
CA SER A 156 0.06 -2.99 5.75
C SER A 156 0.02 -4.50 6.02
N ILE A 157 -1.17 -5.08 5.89
CA ILE A 157 -1.41 -6.51 6.10
C ILE A 157 -1.50 -7.29 4.78
N ASP A 158 -1.34 -6.62 3.64
CA ASP A 158 -1.52 -7.18 2.29
C ASP A 158 -0.63 -8.40 2.04
N ASN A 159 0.67 -8.30 2.31
CA ASN A 159 1.62 -9.41 2.14
C ASN A 159 1.30 -10.64 3.00
N ALA A 160 0.82 -10.43 4.22
CA ALA A 160 0.39 -11.52 5.09
C ALA A 160 -0.90 -12.17 4.55
N SER A 161 -1.87 -11.36 4.11
CA SER A 161 -3.11 -11.82 3.51
C SER A 161 -2.86 -12.63 2.24
N GLU A 162 -2.02 -12.15 1.34
CA GLU A 162 -1.64 -12.86 0.12
C GLU A 162 -1.01 -14.22 0.44
N ALA A 163 -0.04 -14.25 1.35
CA ALA A 163 0.61 -15.49 1.75
C ALA A 163 -0.36 -16.49 2.38
N MET A 164 -1.32 -16.03 3.19
CA MET A 164 -2.36 -16.88 3.77
C MET A 164 -3.31 -17.44 2.71
N GLN A 165 -3.70 -16.64 1.72
CA GLN A 165 -4.55 -17.10 0.60
C GLN A 165 -3.84 -18.22 -0.19
N ILE A 166 -2.58 -18.00 -0.55
CA ILE A 166 -1.79 -18.98 -1.32
C ILE A 166 -1.59 -20.25 -0.52
N ALA A 167 -1.15 -20.15 0.75
CA ALA A 167 -0.92 -21.31 1.61
C ALA A 167 -2.18 -22.16 1.78
N LYS A 168 -3.36 -21.53 1.91
CA LYS A 168 -4.65 -22.21 1.98
C LYS A 168 -5.02 -22.90 0.66
N ALA A 169 -4.77 -22.24 -0.46
CA ALA A 169 -5.16 -22.75 -1.77
C ALA A 169 -4.37 -23.99 -2.19
N ILE A 170 -3.10 -24.11 -1.79
CA ILE A 170 -2.25 -25.24 -2.17
C ILE A 170 -1.97 -26.23 -1.03
N GLU A 171 -2.35 -25.88 0.20
CA GLU A 171 -2.12 -26.67 1.42
C GLU A 171 -0.64 -27.08 1.62
N GLN A 172 0.27 -26.20 1.22
CA GLN A 172 1.72 -26.37 1.35
C GLN A 172 2.34 -25.11 1.96
N PRO A 173 3.51 -25.21 2.61
CA PRO A 173 4.28 -24.05 3.00
C PRO A 173 4.65 -23.22 1.76
N VAL A 174 4.43 -21.92 1.83
CA VAL A 174 4.79 -20.99 0.75
C VAL A 174 5.63 -19.86 1.27
N LYS A 175 6.58 -19.42 0.47
CA LYS A 175 7.29 -18.16 0.65
C LYS A 175 6.96 -17.24 -0.52
N VAL A 176 6.17 -16.21 -0.23
CA VAL A 176 5.75 -15.22 -1.21
C VAL A 176 6.80 -14.13 -1.30
N TYR A 177 7.20 -13.80 -2.52
CA TYR A 177 8.10 -12.69 -2.82
C TYR A 177 7.45 -11.76 -3.82
N TRP A 178 7.53 -10.49 -3.55
CA TRP A 178 7.39 -9.47 -4.57
C TRP A 178 8.77 -9.20 -5.17
N THR A 179 8.86 -9.13 -6.48
CA THR A 179 10.07 -8.61 -7.13
C THR A 179 10.22 -7.13 -6.81
N ARG A 180 11.39 -6.54 -7.06
CA ARG A 180 11.56 -5.09 -6.92
C ARG A 180 10.58 -4.31 -7.79
N THR A 181 10.29 -4.81 -8.98
CA THR A 181 9.31 -4.21 -9.89
C THR A 181 7.90 -4.24 -9.29
N ASP A 182 7.49 -5.38 -8.73
CA ASP A 182 6.20 -5.50 -8.06
C ASP A 182 6.09 -4.54 -6.87
N ASP A 183 7.11 -4.50 -6.04
CA ASP A 183 7.15 -3.69 -4.82
C ASP A 183 7.02 -2.19 -5.15
N ILE A 184 7.68 -1.71 -6.20
CA ILE A 184 7.59 -0.31 -6.62
C ILE A 184 6.28 -0.02 -7.35
N GLN A 185 5.86 -0.88 -8.28
CA GLN A 185 4.66 -0.64 -9.09
C GLN A 185 3.35 -0.84 -8.33
N ASN A 186 3.37 -1.66 -7.28
CA ASN A 186 2.19 -2.00 -6.51
C ASN A 186 2.29 -1.56 -5.04
N ASP A 187 3.09 -0.55 -4.75
CA ASP A 187 3.21 -0.04 -3.39
C ASP A 187 1.92 0.69 -2.94
N ALA A 188 1.76 0.76 -1.66
CA ALA A 188 0.82 1.66 -1.02
C ALA A 188 1.45 3.05 -0.93
N TYR A 189 1.57 3.71 -2.07
CA TYR A 189 2.31 4.97 -2.22
C TYR A 189 2.03 5.99 -1.12
N ARG A 190 3.05 6.75 -0.74
CA ARG A 190 2.84 8.02 -0.08
C ARG A 190 2.00 8.90 -0.98
N PRO A 191 0.96 9.57 -0.46
CA PRO A 191 0.04 10.35 -1.29
C PRO A 191 0.74 11.49 -2.00
N ALA A 192 0.33 11.75 -3.24
CA ALA A 192 0.70 12.97 -3.90
C ALA A 192 0.03 14.16 -3.20
N MET A 193 0.75 15.25 -3.06
CA MET A 193 0.28 16.45 -2.37
C MET A 193 0.65 17.70 -3.16
N TYR A 194 -0.19 18.72 -3.06
CA TYR A 194 0.09 20.06 -3.56
C TYR A 194 -0.19 21.06 -2.45
N HIS A 195 0.79 21.90 -2.14
CA HIS A 195 0.71 22.90 -1.10
C HIS A 195 0.88 24.29 -1.70
N LYS A 196 0.02 25.20 -1.34
CA LYS A 196 0.20 26.63 -1.58
C LYS A 196 0.42 27.30 -0.25
N LEU A 197 1.54 27.98 -0.10
CA LEU A 197 1.92 28.69 1.10
C LEU A 197 2.01 30.20 0.79
N SER A 198 1.45 30.99 1.69
CA SER A 198 1.52 32.44 1.60
C SER A 198 1.97 33.01 2.94
N ALA A 199 2.88 33.95 2.91
CA ALA A 199 3.36 34.69 4.08
C ALA A 199 3.45 36.18 3.80
N SER A 200 3.26 37.00 4.82
CA SER A 200 3.36 38.46 4.70
C SER A 200 4.05 39.08 5.91
N LEU A 201 4.69 40.22 5.70
CA LEU A 201 5.34 41.01 6.72
C LEU A 201 4.83 42.45 6.59
N ASN A 202 4.55 43.06 7.74
CA ASN A 202 4.22 44.51 7.88
C ASN A 202 5.42 45.30 8.31
#